data_b2fa7f30dbca927e8661f2f6c68c65d7
#
_entry.id   b2fa7f30dbca927e8661f2f6c68c65d7
#
_cell.length_a   1.000
_cell.length_b   1.000
_cell.length_c   1.000
_cell.angle_alpha   90.00
_cell.angle_beta   90.00
_cell.angle_gamma   90.00
#
_symmetry.space_group_name_H-M   'P 1'
#
loop_
_entity.id
_entity.type
_entity.pdbx_description
1 polymer ?
#
loop_
_entity_poly.entity_id
_entity_poly.type
_entity_poly.pdbx_seq_one_letter_code
_entity_poly.pdbx_strand_id
1 'polypeptide(L)'
;MNVLTIADIDRYLLFFLNGSDSLFYDNFMSVLTSGFTWIPLYIALLAIVIKNNETMTQILLIVGCALLCVVIADGVADFIAKPYFQRWRPCNDPIIKYDVQVVGNERGGKYGFFSAHAANTFSLALFFCMLVRNKLLTTVMLGWSLLNCYTRIYLGMHYPGDIVCGIAWGAVSGLIAYGVYFRIYYRISPKINYVSTQYSSTGYDLSD
;
A
#
# COMPACT_ATOMS: atom_id res chain seq x y z
N MET A 1 10.21 -39.18 -7.50
CA MET A 1 9.32 -38.14 -6.95
C MET A 1 9.99 -36.82 -7.21
N ASN A 2 9.47 -36.01 -8.16
CA ASN A 2 9.99 -34.65 -8.35
C ASN A 2 9.54 -33.80 -7.14
N VAL A 3 10.51 -33.28 -6.42
CA VAL A 3 10.24 -32.37 -5.31
C VAL A 3 9.71 -31.06 -5.95
N LEU A 4 8.45 -30.71 -5.68
CA LEU A 4 7.88 -29.42 -6.09
C LEU A 4 8.74 -28.30 -5.50
N THR A 5 9.30 -27.49 -6.37
CA THR A 5 10.04 -26.31 -5.95
C THR A 5 9.08 -25.16 -5.60
N ILE A 6 9.54 -24.17 -4.83
CA ILE A 6 8.75 -22.95 -4.54
C ILE A 6 8.35 -22.25 -5.85
N ALA A 7 9.21 -22.32 -6.88
CA ALA A 7 8.91 -21.74 -8.18
C ALA A 7 7.77 -22.48 -8.92
N ASP A 8 7.66 -23.79 -8.75
CA ASP A 8 6.57 -24.57 -9.36
C ASP A 8 5.23 -24.27 -8.70
N ILE A 9 5.22 -24.14 -7.37
CA ILE A 9 4.03 -23.72 -6.60
C ILE A 9 3.59 -22.32 -7.03
N ASP A 10 4.52 -21.39 -7.17
CA ASP A 10 4.25 -20.01 -7.56
C ASP A 10 3.67 -19.91 -8.98
N ARG A 11 4.19 -20.72 -9.93
CA ARG A 11 3.62 -20.84 -11.28
C ARG A 11 2.23 -21.46 -11.29
N TYR A 12 2.03 -22.53 -10.52
CA TYR A 12 0.72 -23.18 -10.41
C TYR A 12 -0.34 -22.22 -9.88
N LEU A 13 -0.03 -21.49 -8.81
CA LEU A 13 -0.93 -20.49 -8.24
C LEU A 13 -1.17 -19.32 -9.20
N LEU A 14 -0.15 -18.91 -9.97
CA LEU A 14 -0.33 -17.90 -11.00
C LEU A 14 -1.38 -18.35 -12.00
N PHE A 15 -1.22 -19.52 -12.62
CA PHE A 15 -2.15 -20.01 -13.67
C PHE A 15 -3.57 -20.22 -13.14
N PHE A 16 -3.73 -20.56 -11.86
CA PHE A 16 -5.03 -20.70 -11.22
C PHE A 16 -5.73 -19.35 -11.00
N LEU A 17 -4.98 -18.26 -10.79
CA LEU A 17 -5.50 -16.94 -10.42
C LEU A 17 -5.46 -15.91 -11.55
N ASN A 18 -4.82 -16.24 -12.68
CA ASN A 18 -4.54 -15.30 -13.77
C ASN A 18 -5.67 -15.31 -14.81
N GLY A 19 -6.15 -14.11 -15.12
CA GLY A 19 -7.08 -13.87 -16.20
C GLY A 19 -8.46 -14.51 -16.04
N SER A 20 -9.30 -14.30 -17.04
CA SER A 20 -10.56 -15.03 -17.23
C SER A 20 -10.96 -14.94 -18.70
N ASP A 21 -11.93 -15.75 -19.15
CA ASP A 21 -12.48 -15.67 -20.50
C ASP A 21 -13.53 -14.55 -20.65
N SER A 22 -13.64 -13.66 -19.64
CA SER A 22 -14.66 -12.62 -19.60
C SER A 22 -14.06 -11.23 -19.77
N LEU A 23 -14.34 -10.59 -20.88
CA LEU A 23 -13.96 -9.19 -21.14
C LEU A 23 -14.48 -8.21 -20.07
N PHE A 24 -15.62 -8.53 -19.42
CA PHE A 24 -16.15 -7.72 -18.35
C PHE A 24 -15.21 -7.73 -17.12
N TYR A 25 -14.78 -8.92 -16.70
CA TYR A 25 -13.86 -9.04 -15.56
C TYR A 25 -12.48 -8.46 -15.90
N ASP A 26 -12.00 -8.62 -17.10
CA ASP A 26 -10.72 -8.05 -17.56
C ASP A 26 -10.72 -6.53 -17.47
N ASN A 27 -11.76 -5.89 -18.00
CA ASN A 27 -11.93 -4.44 -17.91
C ASN A 27 -12.09 -3.98 -16.46
N PHE A 28 -12.87 -4.71 -15.66
CA PHE A 28 -13.09 -4.40 -14.25
C PHE A 28 -11.77 -4.45 -13.45
N MET A 29 -10.96 -5.50 -13.61
CA MET A 29 -9.67 -5.63 -12.94
C MET A 29 -8.64 -4.59 -13.42
N SER A 30 -8.67 -4.24 -14.70
CA SER A 30 -7.84 -3.16 -15.26
C SER A 30 -8.19 -1.79 -14.66
N VAL A 31 -9.46 -1.51 -14.46
CA VAL A 31 -9.91 -0.28 -13.79
C VAL A 31 -9.50 -0.29 -12.31
N LEU A 32 -9.69 -1.41 -11.60
CA LEU A 32 -9.34 -1.52 -10.18
C LEU A 32 -7.84 -1.36 -9.90
N THR A 33 -6.98 -1.78 -10.83
CA THR A 33 -5.52 -1.62 -10.65
C THR A 33 -5.05 -0.19 -10.88
N SER A 34 -5.87 0.66 -11.52
CA SER A 34 -5.52 2.05 -11.81
C SER A 34 -5.56 2.91 -10.54
N GLY A 35 -4.47 3.68 -10.31
CA GLY A 35 -4.41 4.61 -9.19
C GLY A 35 -5.50 5.69 -9.22
N PHE A 36 -5.96 6.07 -10.42
CA PHE A 36 -7.03 7.06 -10.59
C PHE A 36 -8.38 6.58 -10.02
N THR A 37 -8.65 5.28 -10.04
CA THR A 37 -9.87 4.68 -9.48
C THR A 37 -9.98 4.95 -7.98
N TRP A 38 -8.86 5.12 -7.29
CA TRP A 38 -8.80 5.27 -5.84
C TRP A 38 -8.71 6.71 -5.36
N ILE A 39 -8.80 7.71 -6.27
CA ILE A 39 -8.86 9.13 -5.90
C ILE A 39 -9.96 9.40 -4.85
N PRO A 40 -11.19 8.86 -4.95
CA PRO A 40 -12.21 9.07 -3.90
C PRO A 40 -11.78 8.55 -2.53
N LEU A 41 -11.07 7.40 -2.48
CA LEU A 41 -10.51 6.88 -1.23
C LEU A 41 -9.45 7.82 -0.64
N TYR A 42 -8.54 8.33 -1.47
CA TYR A 42 -7.50 9.27 -1.02
C TYR A 42 -8.10 10.58 -0.51
N ILE A 43 -9.15 11.08 -1.17
CA ILE A 43 -9.89 12.27 -0.70
C ILE A 43 -10.57 11.98 0.64
N ALA A 44 -11.20 10.81 0.81
CA ALA A 44 -11.82 10.42 2.07
C ALA A 44 -10.80 10.30 3.20
N LEU A 45 -9.63 9.71 2.95
CA LEU A 45 -8.54 9.63 3.93
C LEU A 45 -8.04 11.03 4.31
N LEU A 46 -7.86 11.92 3.34
CA LEU A 46 -7.46 13.30 3.60
C LEU A 46 -8.53 14.04 4.43
N ALA A 47 -9.81 13.86 4.12
CA ALA A 47 -10.90 14.44 4.90
C ALA A 47 -10.92 13.93 6.35
N ILE A 48 -10.65 12.64 6.59
CA ILE A 48 -10.49 12.06 7.93
C ILE A 48 -9.31 12.72 8.66
N VAL A 49 -8.18 12.91 7.97
CA VAL A 49 -6.99 13.55 8.54
C VAL A 49 -7.32 15.00 8.93
N ILE A 50 -7.94 15.77 8.05
CA ILE A 50 -8.30 17.17 8.31
C ILE A 50 -9.28 17.27 9.49
N LYS A 51 -10.31 16.41 9.52
CA LYS A 51 -11.34 16.42 10.56
C LYS A 51 -10.80 16.07 11.96
N ASN A 52 -9.77 15.22 12.04
CA ASN A 52 -9.25 14.71 13.30
C ASN A 52 -7.98 15.43 13.80
N ASN A 53 -7.55 16.50 13.11
CA ASN A 53 -6.35 17.25 13.50
C ASN A 53 -6.64 18.75 13.46
N GLU A 54 -6.22 19.45 14.53
CA GLU A 54 -6.51 20.87 14.74
C GLU A 54 -5.50 21.80 14.05
N THR A 55 -4.27 21.31 13.82
CA THR A 55 -3.18 22.13 13.29
C THR A 55 -2.73 21.68 11.92
N MET A 56 -2.39 22.65 11.07
CA MET A 56 -1.82 22.37 9.74
C MET A 56 -0.53 21.57 9.82
N THR A 57 0.28 21.76 10.88
CA THR A 57 1.51 21.01 11.11
C THR A 57 1.24 19.51 11.28
N GLN A 58 0.19 19.13 12.02
CA GLN A 58 -0.20 17.72 12.19
C GLN A 58 -0.67 17.12 10.87
N ILE A 59 -1.48 17.85 10.10
CA ILE A 59 -1.98 17.41 8.80
C ILE A 59 -0.81 17.18 7.84
N LEU A 60 0.10 18.15 7.72
CA LEU A 60 1.29 18.06 6.85
C LEU A 60 2.21 16.91 7.28
N LEU A 61 2.37 16.66 8.58
CA LEU A 61 3.14 15.53 9.09
C LEU A 61 2.54 14.19 8.65
N ILE A 62 1.22 14.03 8.77
CA ILE A 62 0.52 12.80 8.37
C ILE A 62 0.64 12.59 6.85
N VAL A 63 0.38 13.62 6.06
CA VAL A 63 0.52 13.56 4.59
C VAL A 63 1.96 13.24 4.18
N GLY A 64 2.95 13.90 4.82
CA GLY A 64 4.36 13.62 4.59
C GLY A 64 4.76 12.17 4.93
N CYS A 65 4.25 11.61 6.03
CA CYS A 65 4.48 10.21 6.38
C CYS A 65 3.75 9.24 5.45
N ALA A 66 2.56 9.58 4.95
CA ALA A 66 1.88 8.78 3.93
C ALA A 66 2.67 8.76 2.60
N LEU A 67 3.24 9.88 2.18
CA LEU A 67 4.16 9.92 1.04
C LEU A 67 5.45 9.13 1.31
N LEU A 68 5.98 9.18 2.52
CA LEU A 68 7.16 8.41 2.93
C LEU A 68 6.92 6.90 2.78
N CYS A 69 5.70 6.40 3.08
CA CYS A 69 5.35 4.99 2.82
C CYS A 69 5.64 4.61 1.36
N VAL A 70 5.15 5.42 0.42
CA VAL A 70 5.31 5.16 -1.03
C VAL A 70 6.77 5.27 -1.45
N VAL A 71 7.48 6.31 -1.00
CA VAL A 71 8.90 6.52 -1.34
C VAL A 71 9.77 5.35 -0.87
N ILE A 72 9.56 4.83 0.34
CA ILE A 72 10.32 3.68 0.84
C ILE A 72 9.94 2.41 0.07
N ALA A 73 8.65 2.20 -0.18
CA ALA A 73 8.16 0.99 -0.85
C ALA A 73 8.66 0.92 -2.31
N ASP A 74 8.46 1.98 -3.11
CA ASP A 74 8.93 2.05 -4.50
C ASP A 74 10.45 2.11 -4.59
N GLY A 75 11.09 2.90 -3.74
CA GLY A 75 12.54 3.06 -3.77
C GLY A 75 13.26 1.73 -3.63
N VAL A 76 12.88 0.91 -2.67
CA VAL A 76 13.52 -0.40 -2.49
C VAL A 76 13.11 -1.39 -3.57
N ALA A 77 11.84 -1.37 -4.00
CA ALA A 77 11.38 -2.25 -5.07
C ALA A 77 12.12 -1.97 -6.39
N ASP A 78 12.16 -0.71 -6.82
CA ASP A 78 12.60 -0.35 -8.16
C ASP A 78 14.12 -0.19 -8.27
N PHE A 79 14.77 0.37 -7.25
CA PHE A 79 16.21 0.64 -7.30
C PHE A 79 17.07 -0.47 -6.68
N ILE A 80 16.52 -1.33 -5.84
CA ILE A 80 17.29 -2.38 -5.16
C ILE A 80 16.81 -3.77 -5.58
N ALA A 81 15.54 -4.11 -5.29
CA ALA A 81 15.08 -5.49 -5.42
C ALA A 81 15.02 -5.95 -6.89
N LYS A 82 14.38 -5.18 -7.78
CA LYS A 82 14.25 -5.56 -9.20
C LYS A 82 15.59 -5.71 -9.91
N PRO A 83 16.56 -4.76 -9.77
CA PRO A 83 17.88 -4.91 -10.37
C PRO A 83 18.69 -6.06 -9.79
N TYR A 84 18.56 -6.33 -8.49
CA TYR A 84 19.33 -7.37 -7.80
C TYR A 84 18.83 -8.79 -8.13
N PHE A 85 17.51 -9.05 -7.97
CA PHE A 85 16.94 -10.38 -8.16
C PHE A 85 16.71 -10.74 -9.63
N GLN A 86 16.50 -9.77 -10.50
CA GLN A 86 16.27 -9.92 -11.93
C GLN A 86 15.22 -10.99 -12.27
N ARG A 87 14.24 -11.20 -11.39
CA ARG A 87 13.15 -12.15 -11.62
C ARG A 87 12.20 -11.59 -12.68
N TRP A 88 12.02 -12.32 -13.77
CA TRP A 88 11.11 -11.97 -14.83
C TRP A 88 9.67 -11.82 -14.32
N ARG A 89 8.94 -10.87 -14.89
CA ARG A 89 7.47 -10.87 -14.74
C ARG A 89 6.87 -12.04 -15.50
N PRO A 90 5.71 -12.62 -15.05
CA PRO A 90 5.04 -13.70 -15.78
C PRO A 90 4.82 -13.39 -17.25
N CYS A 91 4.29 -12.19 -17.55
CA CYS A 91 4.03 -11.73 -18.91
C CYS A 91 5.28 -11.55 -19.80
N ASN A 92 6.48 -11.54 -19.22
CA ASN A 92 7.76 -11.36 -19.89
C ASN A 92 8.69 -12.58 -19.74
N ASP A 93 8.32 -13.58 -18.91
CA ASP A 93 9.13 -14.77 -18.66
C ASP A 93 9.28 -15.60 -19.96
N PRO A 94 10.51 -15.86 -20.45
CA PRO A 94 10.74 -16.59 -21.70
C PRO A 94 10.06 -17.95 -21.77
N ILE A 95 9.81 -18.60 -20.64
CA ILE A 95 9.28 -19.96 -20.54
C ILE A 95 7.75 -19.97 -20.63
N ILE A 96 7.08 -19.05 -19.89
CA ILE A 96 5.63 -19.14 -19.68
C ILE A 96 4.83 -17.97 -20.28
N LYS A 97 5.47 -16.97 -20.84
CA LYS A 97 4.82 -15.72 -21.31
C LYS A 97 3.70 -15.93 -22.35
N TYR A 98 3.70 -17.07 -23.04
CA TYR A 98 2.68 -17.42 -24.03
C TYR A 98 1.45 -18.09 -23.42
N ASP A 99 1.62 -18.65 -22.20
CA ASP A 99 0.55 -19.33 -21.46
C ASP A 99 -0.12 -18.38 -20.44
N VAL A 100 0.50 -17.21 -20.17
CA VAL A 100 -0.03 -16.19 -19.26
C VAL A 100 -1.04 -15.30 -20.00
N GLN A 101 -2.24 -15.20 -19.46
CA GLN A 101 -3.23 -14.23 -19.93
C GLN A 101 -2.81 -12.83 -19.49
N VAL A 102 -2.40 -12.01 -20.46
CA VAL A 102 -2.05 -10.60 -20.24
C VAL A 102 -3.27 -9.75 -20.51
N VAL A 103 -3.88 -9.26 -19.47
CA VAL A 103 -5.05 -8.37 -19.56
C VAL A 103 -4.56 -6.93 -19.73
N GLY A 104 -5.07 -6.29 -20.80
CA GLY A 104 -4.57 -4.98 -21.23
C GLY A 104 -3.26 -5.10 -22.03
N ASN A 105 -2.85 -4.00 -22.64
CA ASN A 105 -1.63 -3.98 -23.46
C ASN A 105 -0.35 -3.66 -22.67
N GLU A 106 -0.44 -3.42 -21.36
CA GLU A 106 0.68 -3.04 -20.53
C GLU A 106 1.37 -4.26 -19.92
N ARG A 107 2.56 -4.58 -20.42
CA ARG A 107 3.38 -5.67 -19.85
C ARG A 107 4.30 -5.19 -18.71
N GLY A 108 4.35 -3.90 -18.46
CA GLY A 108 5.27 -3.31 -17.48
C GLY A 108 6.75 -3.55 -17.80
N GLY A 109 7.63 -3.28 -16.85
CA GLY A 109 9.07 -3.51 -16.99
C GLY A 109 9.42 -5.00 -17.01
N LYS A 110 10.68 -5.31 -17.39
CA LYS A 110 11.21 -6.68 -17.55
C LYS A 110 11.14 -7.51 -16.27
N TYR A 111 11.52 -6.94 -15.14
CA TYR A 111 11.63 -7.62 -13.85
C TYR A 111 10.49 -7.23 -12.90
N GLY A 112 10.07 -8.18 -12.06
CA GLY A 112 8.89 -8.08 -11.22
C GLY A 112 9.10 -8.23 -9.72
N PHE A 113 10.25 -8.74 -9.26
CA PHE A 113 10.44 -9.01 -7.84
C PHE A 113 10.95 -7.78 -7.08
N PHE A 114 10.30 -7.43 -6.01
CA PHE A 114 8.94 -7.76 -5.57
C PHE A 114 7.93 -6.75 -6.14
N SER A 115 6.63 -6.97 -5.90
CA SER A 115 5.60 -6.06 -6.39
C SER A 115 5.60 -4.73 -5.62
N ALA A 116 6.06 -3.66 -6.25
CA ALA A 116 6.00 -2.30 -5.71
C ALA A 116 4.54 -1.87 -5.44
N HIS A 117 3.61 -2.27 -6.30
CA HIS A 117 2.18 -1.97 -6.14
C HIS A 117 1.60 -2.59 -4.85
N ALA A 118 1.94 -3.86 -4.56
CA ALA A 118 1.55 -4.52 -3.32
C ALA A 118 2.20 -3.83 -2.10
N ALA A 119 3.48 -3.49 -2.19
CA ALA A 119 4.19 -2.80 -1.12
C ALA A 119 3.58 -1.42 -0.82
N ASN A 120 3.27 -0.62 -1.84
CA ASN A 120 2.67 0.70 -1.70
C ASN A 120 1.28 0.64 -1.05
N THR A 121 0.39 -0.19 -1.60
CA THR A 121 -0.98 -0.27 -1.09
C THR A 121 -1.02 -0.80 0.33
N PHE A 122 -0.17 -1.80 0.65
CA PHE A 122 -0.14 -2.36 1.99
C PHE A 122 0.52 -1.44 3.01
N SER A 123 1.60 -0.73 2.66
CA SER A 123 2.26 0.24 3.54
C SER A 123 1.31 1.38 3.93
N LEU A 124 0.58 1.91 2.94
CA LEU A 124 -0.40 2.98 3.16
C LEU A 124 -1.57 2.47 4.01
N ALA A 125 -2.09 1.27 3.72
CA ALA A 125 -3.15 0.65 4.50
C ALA A 125 -2.74 0.48 5.96
N LEU A 126 -1.56 -0.09 6.22
CA LEU A 126 -1.07 -0.32 7.57
C LEU A 126 -0.84 1.00 8.32
N PHE A 127 -0.25 1.99 7.66
CA PHE A 127 -0.03 3.33 8.25
C PHE A 127 -1.35 3.94 8.74
N PHE A 128 -2.39 3.97 7.90
CA PHE A 128 -3.70 4.52 8.28
C PHE A 128 -4.43 3.67 9.32
N CYS A 129 -4.29 2.34 9.29
CA CYS A 129 -4.83 1.46 10.32
C CYS A 129 -4.25 1.78 11.70
N MET A 130 -2.93 2.00 11.77
CA MET A 130 -2.25 2.34 13.03
C MET A 130 -2.56 3.77 13.49
N LEU A 131 -2.76 4.69 12.53
CA LEU A 131 -3.05 6.10 12.82
C LEU A 131 -4.46 6.28 13.39
N VAL A 132 -5.48 5.73 12.70
CA VAL A 132 -6.89 6.00 13.00
C VAL A 132 -7.49 5.01 14.01
N ARG A 133 -6.98 3.77 14.06
CA ARG A 133 -7.39 2.70 14.99
C ARG A 133 -8.90 2.43 15.01
N ASN A 134 -9.53 2.53 13.84
CA ASN A 134 -10.95 2.24 13.66
C ASN A 134 -11.11 0.91 12.92
N LYS A 135 -11.96 0.00 13.46
CA LYS A 135 -12.16 -1.35 12.88
C LYS A 135 -12.70 -1.32 11.46
N LEU A 136 -13.67 -0.44 11.17
CA LEU A 136 -14.24 -0.32 9.84
C LEU A 136 -13.18 0.16 8.83
N LEU A 137 -12.43 1.22 9.17
CA LEU A 137 -11.36 1.72 8.32
C LEU A 137 -10.29 0.65 8.11
N THR A 138 -9.91 -0.08 9.15
CA THR A 138 -8.94 -1.18 9.04
C THR A 138 -9.41 -2.23 8.05
N THR A 139 -10.67 -2.68 8.14
CA THR A 139 -11.23 -3.67 7.21
C THR A 139 -11.24 -3.14 5.78
N VAL A 140 -11.67 -1.89 5.58
CA VAL A 140 -11.71 -1.25 4.25
C VAL A 140 -10.31 -1.12 3.66
N MET A 141 -9.33 -0.64 4.43
CA MET A 141 -7.97 -0.42 3.94
C MET A 141 -7.23 -1.72 3.63
N LEU A 142 -7.35 -2.73 4.49
CA LEU A 142 -6.76 -4.04 4.21
C LEU A 142 -7.45 -4.73 3.03
N GLY A 143 -8.79 -4.69 2.95
CA GLY A 143 -9.54 -5.22 1.82
C GLY A 143 -9.17 -4.54 0.51
N TRP A 144 -9.04 -3.21 0.50
CA TRP A 144 -8.55 -2.43 -0.64
C TRP A 144 -7.15 -2.84 -1.07
N SER A 145 -6.22 -3.00 -0.12
CA SER A 145 -4.85 -3.41 -0.44
C SER A 145 -4.80 -4.83 -1.02
N LEU A 146 -5.51 -5.79 -0.41
CA LEU A 146 -5.57 -7.17 -0.90
C LEU A 146 -6.22 -7.26 -2.28
N LEU A 147 -7.28 -6.48 -2.53
CA LEU A 147 -7.90 -6.40 -3.85
C LEU A 147 -6.90 -5.89 -4.90
N ASN A 148 -6.18 -4.82 -4.60
CA ASN A 148 -5.12 -4.32 -5.49
C ASN A 148 -4.00 -5.33 -5.69
N CYS A 149 -3.59 -6.07 -4.68
CA CYS A 149 -2.63 -7.16 -4.78
C CYS A 149 -3.12 -8.25 -5.76
N TYR A 150 -4.38 -8.65 -5.63
CA TYR A 150 -4.98 -9.65 -6.51
C TYR A 150 -5.02 -9.19 -7.97
N THR A 151 -5.34 -7.92 -8.24
CA THR A 151 -5.34 -7.41 -9.62
C THR A 151 -4.01 -7.64 -10.32
N ARG A 152 -2.87 -7.60 -9.60
CA ARG A 152 -1.54 -7.77 -10.21
C ARG A 152 -1.26 -9.21 -10.66
N ILE A 153 -1.82 -10.20 -9.95
CA ILE A 153 -1.76 -11.61 -10.34
C ILE A 153 -2.72 -11.83 -11.52
N TYR A 154 -3.95 -11.34 -11.40
CA TYR A 154 -4.98 -11.47 -12.42
C TYR A 154 -4.52 -10.94 -13.79
N LEU A 155 -3.86 -9.78 -13.81
CA LEU A 155 -3.35 -9.15 -15.03
C LEU A 155 -2.06 -9.80 -15.58
N GLY A 156 -1.53 -10.86 -14.98
CA GLY A 156 -0.30 -11.52 -15.39
C GLY A 156 0.98 -10.73 -15.14
N MET A 157 0.94 -9.73 -14.27
CA MET A 157 2.06 -8.81 -14.03
C MET A 157 3.04 -9.29 -12.95
N HIS A 158 2.57 -10.09 -12.00
CA HIS A 158 3.36 -10.55 -10.86
C HIS A 158 2.99 -11.98 -10.47
N TYR A 159 3.97 -12.73 -10.02
CA TYR A 159 3.74 -14.00 -9.33
C TYR A 159 3.15 -13.76 -7.94
N PRO A 160 2.37 -14.73 -7.39
CA PRO A 160 1.92 -14.67 -5.99
C PRO A 160 3.05 -14.42 -4.98
N GLY A 161 4.21 -15.04 -5.17
CA GLY A 161 5.39 -14.82 -4.33
C GLY A 161 5.90 -13.37 -4.36
N ASP A 162 5.83 -12.68 -5.51
CA ASP A 162 6.18 -11.25 -5.61
C ASP A 162 5.24 -10.39 -4.77
N ILE A 163 3.95 -10.78 -4.71
CA ILE A 163 2.93 -10.10 -3.91
C ILE A 163 3.18 -10.30 -2.41
N VAL A 164 3.43 -11.53 -1.97
CA VAL A 164 3.72 -11.83 -0.55
C VAL A 164 4.94 -11.05 -0.07
N CYS A 165 6.04 -11.05 -0.84
CA CYS A 165 7.22 -10.27 -0.52
C CYS A 165 6.94 -8.75 -0.55
N GLY A 166 6.13 -8.28 -1.50
CA GLY A 166 5.67 -6.89 -1.56
C GLY A 166 4.87 -6.48 -0.33
N ILE A 167 3.91 -7.30 0.11
CA ILE A 167 3.15 -7.09 1.36
C ILE A 167 4.08 -7.04 2.57
N ALA A 168 5.03 -7.97 2.69
CA ALA A 168 5.98 -8.00 3.79
C ALA A 168 6.83 -6.73 3.84
N TRP A 169 7.35 -6.27 2.68
CA TRP A 169 8.08 -5.01 2.59
C TRP A 169 7.17 -3.81 2.85
N GLY A 170 5.94 -3.83 2.36
CA GLY A 170 4.93 -2.80 2.64
C GLY A 170 4.65 -2.67 4.14
N ALA A 171 4.59 -3.80 4.88
CA ALA A 171 4.46 -3.78 6.33
C ALA A 171 5.64 -3.07 7.00
N VAL A 172 6.88 -3.39 6.59
CA VAL A 172 8.09 -2.72 7.10
C VAL A 172 8.05 -1.21 6.81
N SER A 173 7.73 -0.83 5.58
CA SER A 173 7.64 0.58 5.15
C SER A 173 6.59 1.35 5.95
N GLY A 174 5.40 0.78 6.13
CA GLY A 174 4.32 1.37 6.92
C GLY A 174 4.68 1.54 8.39
N LEU A 175 5.37 0.54 8.99
CA LEU A 175 5.86 0.61 10.37
C LEU A 175 6.93 1.70 10.54
N ILE A 176 7.85 1.83 9.59
CA ILE A 176 8.89 2.89 9.59
C ILE A 176 8.21 4.25 9.53
N ALA A 177 7.31 4.47 8.58
CA ALA A 177 6.61 5.74 8.42
C ALA A 177 5.78 6.10 9.65
N TYR A 178 5.09 5.12 10.27
CA TYR A 178 4.37 5.33 11.51
C TYR A 178 5.30 5.64 12.69
N GLY A 179 6.45 4.99 12.79
CA GLY A 179 7.46 5.28 13.79
C GLY A 179 8.02 6.70 13.67
N VAL A 180 8.26 7.17 12.42
CA VAL A 180 8.67 8.56 12.13
C VAL A 180 7.57 9.54 12.56
N TYR A 181 6.31 9.28 12.14
CA TYR A 181 5.15 10.07 12.55
C TYR A 181 5.07 10.18 14.07
N PHE A 182 5.09 9.06 14.79
CA PHE A 182 4.97 9.00 16.24
C PHE A 182 6.08 9.80 16.92
N ARG A 183 7.33 9.65 16.47
CA ARG A 183 8.47 10.33 17.06
C ARG A 183 8.43 11.85 16.87
N ILE A 184 7.99 12.32 15.71
CA ILE A 184 7.86 13.74 15.41
C ILE A 184 6.64 14.32 16.15
N TYR A 185 5.50 13.63 16.12
CA TYR A 185 4.28 14.04 16.78
C TYR A 185 4.49 14.27 18.27
N TYR A 186 5.18 13.36 18.97
CA TYR A 186 5.50 13.50 20.38
C TYR A 186 6.42 14.69 20.72
N ARG A 187 7.24 15.14 19.76
CA ARG A 187 8.08 16.34 19.95
C ARG A 187 7.30 17.64 19.75
N ILE A 188 6.24 17.61 18.98
CA ILE A 188 5.42 18.79 18.64
C ILE A 188 4.27 18.94 19.65
N SER A 189 3.66 17.85 20.06
CA SER A 189 2.45 17.80 20.91
C SER A 189 2.65 18.31 22.34
N PRO A 190 3.78 18.13 23.06
CA PRO A 190 3.94 18.66 24.41
C PRO A 190 3.77 20.18 24.54
N LYS A 191 4.10 20.92 23.46
CA LYS A 191 3.93 22.38 23.44
C LYS A 191 2.46 22.79 23.36
N ILE A 192 1.61 21.97 22.72
CA ILE A 192 0.17 22.25 22.58
C ILE A 192 -0.55 21.98 23.90
N ASN A 193 -0.23 20.90 24.60
CA ASN A 193 -0.82 20.59 25.90
C ASN A 193 -0.43 21.60 26.99
N TYR A 194 0.76 22.17 26.91
CA TYR A 194 1.19 23.19 27.88
C TYR A 194 0.41 24.50 27.72
N VAL A 195 0.09 24.89 26.48
CA VAL A 195 -0.70 26.10 26.19
C VAL A 195 -2.16 25.89 26.63
N SER A 196 -2.76 24.73 26.35
CA SER A 196 -4.15 24.45 26.76
C SER A 196 -4.32 24.35 28.28
N THR A 197 -3.32 23.84 29.01
CA THR A 197 -3.34 23.77 30.48
C THR A 197 -3.18 25.15 31.11
N GLN A 198 -2.40 26.05 30.51
CA GLN A 198 -2.27 27.42 30.98
C GLN A 198 -3.55 28.24 30.77
N TYR A 199 -4.27 28.04 29.65
CA TYR A 199 -5.57 28.68 29.42
C TYR A 199 -6.67 28.16 30.35
N SER A 200 -6.63 26.90 30.74
CA SER A 200 -7.55 26.29 31.71
C SER A 200 -7.25 26.69 33.17
N SER A 201 -6.02 27.08 33.50
CA SER A 201 -5.64 27.49 34.84
C SER A 201 -5.84 29.00 35.13
N THR A 202 -6.10 29.81 34.11
CA THR A 202 -6.54 31.21 34.23
C THR A 202 -8.06 31.29 34.28
N GLY A 203 -8.68 30.41 35.09
CA GLY A 203 -10.12 30.32 35.23
C GLY A 203 -10.74 31.68 35.51
N TYR A 204 -11.56 32.16 34.61
CA TYR A 204 -12.62 33.07 34.92
C TYR A 204 -13.69 32.27 35.67
N ASP A 205 -13.70 32.44 36.99
CA ASP A 205 -14.83 32.06 37.85
C ASP A 205 -15.99 33.01 37.52
N LEU A 206 -16.95 32.53 36.76
CA LEU A 206 -18.21 33.24 36.50
C LEU A 206 -19.26 32.80 37.51
N SER A 207 -18.95 33.04 38.80
CA SER A 207 -19.96 33.04 39.85
C SER A 207 -20.07 34.44 40.44
N ASP A 208 -20.84 35.30 39.79
CA ASP A 208 -21.61 36.43 40.38
C ASP A 208 -22.72 36.83 39.40
#